data_9cc81f78148de7e37671960d9b2ce353
#
_entry.id   9cc81f78148de7e37671960d9b2ce353
#
_cell.length_a   1.000
_cell.length_b   1.000
_cell.length_c   1.000
_cell.angle_alpha   90.00
_cell.angle_beta   90.00
_cell.angle_gamma   90.00
#
_symmetry.space_group_name_H-M   'P 1'
#
loop_
_entity.id
_entity.type
_entity.pdbx_description
1 polymer ?
#
loop_
_entity_poly.entity_id
_entity_poly.type
_entity_poly.pdbx_seq_one_letter_code
_entity_poly.pdbx_strand_id
1 'polypeptide(L)'
;VKALFKKTVDTGIQHGTVTILLDGEGYEVTTYRLDGEYEDSRHPKEVTFTSLLSEDLKRRDFTVNAMAYNEKDGLVDLFGGQKDMEEKVIRCVGDPLERFTEDALRILRAVRFAAQLGFSIEARTREAIGILAGNLEHISAERIQAELVKLAVSPHPEEFYTACETGTTRVILPE
;
A
#
# COMPACT_ATOMS: atom_id res chain seq x y z
N VAL A 1 5.56 18.35 -15.67
CA VAL A 1 5.44 17.12 -16.48
C VAL A 1 4.78 17.42 -17.81
N LYS A 2 3.52 17.90 -17.86
CA LYS A 2 2.75 18.14 -19.09
C LYS A 2 3.44 19.07 -20.10
N ALA A 3 4.20 20.05 -19.64
CA ALA A 3 4.94 20.95 -20.54
C ALA A 3 6.17 20.30 -21.21
N LEU A 4 6.67 19.20 -20.64
CA LEU A 4 7.87 18.50 -21.10
C LEU A 4 7.56 17.28 -21.99
N PHE A 5 6.36 16.69 -21.85
CA PHE A 5 5.99 15.46 -22.53
C PHE A 5 4.74 15.65 -23.38
N LYS A 6 4.78 15.20 -24.64
CA LYS A 6 3.70 15.39 -25.61
C LYS A 6 2.44 14.57 -25.31
N LYS A 7 2.61 13.36 -24.72
CA LYS A 7 1.50 12.46 -24.42
C LYS A 7 1.45 12.22 -22.93
N THR A 8 0.43 12.74 -22.26
CA THR A 8 0.19 12.56 -20.83
C THR A 8 -1.28 12.29 -20.57
N VAL A 9 -1.57 11.53 -19.52
CA VAL A 9 -2.92 11.23 -19.02
C VAL A 9 -3.04 11.69 -17.58
N ASP A 10 -4.13 12.37 -17.25
CA ASP A 10 -4.42 12.84 -15.89
C ASP A 10 -5.03 11.70 -15.05
N THR A 11 -4.18 10.77 -14.60
CA THR A 11 -4.60 9.60 -13.85
C THR A 11 -4.95 9.88 -12.39
N GLY A 12 -4.50 11.00 -11.86
CA GLY A 12 -4.73 11.41 -10.47
C GLY A 12 -4.22 12.81 -10.19
N ILE A 13 -4.55 13.78 -11.04
CA ILE A 13 -4.00 15.15 -10.98
C ILE A 13 -4.31 15.84 -9.64
N GLN A 14 -5.47 15.59 -9.05
CA GLN A 14 -5.86 16.09 -7.73
C GLN A 14 -4.98 15.54 -6.60
N HIS A 15 -4.31 14.41 -6.82
CA HIS A 15 -3.35 13.79 -5.89
C HIS A 15 -1.90 13.96 -6.36
N GLY A 16 -1.67 14.84 -7.35
CA GLY A 16 -0.36 15.14 -7.89
C GLY A 16 0.24 14.10 -8.82
N THR A 17 -0.59 13.19 -9.39
CA THR A 17 -0.13 12.13 -10.30
C THR A 17 -0.52 12.40 -11.74
N VAL A 18 0.46 12.26 -12.63
CA VAL A 18 0.29 12.32 -14.10
C VAL A 18 1.01 11.14 -14.72
N THR A 19 0.36 10.43 -15.63
CA THR A 19 1.01 9.35 -16.40
C THR A 19 1.58 9.89 -17.71
N ILE A 20 2.86 9.65 -17.96
CA ILE A 20 3.53 9.92 -19.23
C ILE A 20 3.43 8.66 -20.08
N LEU A 21 3.07 8.82 -21.35
CA LEU A 21 3.05 7.71 -22.32
C LEU A 21 4.28 7.79 -23.22
N LEU A 22 5.21 6.81 -23.08
CA LEU A 22 6.41 6.66 -23.87
C LEU A 22 6.41 5.26 -24.53
N ASP A 23 6.56 5.19 -25.83
CA ASP A 23 6.67 3.95 -26.61
C ASP A 23 5.59 2.88 -26.31
N GLY A 24 4.39 3.36 -25.96
CA GLY A 24 3.23 2.51 -25.64
C GLY A 24 3.14 2.12 -24.13
N GLU A 25 4.13 2.47 -23.34
CA GLU A 25 4.13 2.23 -21.89
C GLU A 25 3.74 3.49 -21.10
N GLY A 26 3.11 3.28 -19.95
CA GLY A 26 2.68 4.34 -19.03
C GLY A 26 3.62 4.46 -17.84
N TYR A 27 4.16 5.67 -17.62
CA TYR A 27 5.04 5.98 -16.49
C TYR A 27 4.34 6.98 -15.58
N GLU A 28 4.02 6.57 -14.36
CA GLU A 28 3.40 7.47 -13.38
C GLU A 28 4.45 8.39 -12.74
N VAL A 29 4.17 9.68 -12.79
CA VAL A 29 4.96 10.72 -12.12
C VAL A 29 4.10 11.36 -11.04
N THR A 30 4.50 11.18 -9.79
CA THR A 30 3.77 11.67 -8.62
C THR A 30 4.62 12.66 -7.84
N THR A 31 4.03 13.78 -7.42
CA THR A 31 4.65 14.72 -6.49
C THR A 31 4.64 14.10 -5.08
N TYR A 32 5.74 14.23 -4.34
CA TYR A 32 5.78 13.80 -2.93
C TYR A 32 4.72 14.54 -2.13
N ARG A 33 4.08 13.82 -1.22
CA ARG A 33 2.98 14.37 -0.44
C ARG A 33 2.97 13.89 1.00
N LEU A 34 2.34 14.70 1.82
CA LEU A 34 1.85 14.36 3.15
C LEU A 34 0.37 14.07 3.02
N ASP A 35 -0.08 12.98 3.60
CA ASP A 35 -1.50 12.72 3.75
C ASP A 35 -1.92 13.35 5.09
N GLY A 36 -2.97 14.20 5.09
CA GLY A 36 -3.57 14.78 6.29
C GLY A 36 -4.36 13.74 7.08
N GLU A 37 -5.15 14.20 8.06
CA GLU A 37 -6.08 13.31 8.79
C GLU A 37 -7.02 12.60 7.82
N TYR A 38 -7.28 11.31 8.06
CA TYR A 38 -8.20 10.52 7.26
C TYR A 38 -9.62 10.65 7.81
N GLU A 39 -10.58 10.93 6.92
CA GLU A 39 -11.99 11.14 7.31
C GLU A 39 -12.82 9.85 7.29
N ASP A 40 -12.52 8.94 6.37
CA ASP A 40 -13.33 7.77 6.04
C ASP A 40 -12.51 6.48 5.88
N SER A 41 -11.40 6.36 6.61
CA SER A 41 -10.44 5.23 6.49
C SER A 41 -9.90 5.02 5.06
N ARG A 42 -9.90 6.10 4.24
CA ARG A 42 -9.41 6.04 2.85
C ARG A 42 -8.80 7.34 2.35
N HIS A 43 -9.51 8.45 2.51
CA HIS A 43 -9.12 9.72 1.92
C HIS A 43 -8.58 10.65 2.99
N PRO A 44 -7.34 11.15 2.81
CA PRO A 44 -6.89 12.27 3.63
C PRO A 44 -7.77 13.48 3.33
N LYS A 45 -8.21 14.19 4.36
CA LYS A 45 -8.97 15.45 4.24
C LYS A 45 -8.30 16.46 3.33
N GLU A 46 -6.98 16.51 3.45
CA GLU A 46 -6.13 17.39 2.67
C GLU A 46 -4.87 16.65 2.24
N VAL A 47 -4.43 16.91 1.01
CA VAL A 47 -3.15 16.46 0.49
C VAL A 47 -2.23 17.68 0.42
N THR A 48 -1.16 17.66 1.18
CA THR A 48 -0.14 18.70 1.13
C THR A 48 1.09 18.19 0.39
N PHE A 49 1.53 18.90 -0.64
CA PHE A 49 2.74 18.51 -1.36
C PHE A 49 3.99 18.91 -0.58
N THR A 50 5.00 18.05 -0.63
CA THR A 50 6.28 18.25 0.05
C THR A 50 7.45 18.00 -0.91
N SER A 51 8.60 18.56 -0.60
CA SER A 51 9.87 18.23 -1.27
C SER A 51 10.66 17.13 -0.55
N LEU A 52 10.15 16.64 0.60
CA LEU A 52 10.86 15.68 1.44
C LEU A 52 10.42 14.25 1.05
N LEU A 53 11.34 13.50 0.46
CA LEU A 53 11.14 12.07 0.13
C LEU A 53 10.80 11.25 1.38
N SER A 54 11.43 11.55 2.53
CA SER A 54 11.19 10.85 3.78
C SER A 54 9.72 10.85 4.20
N GLU A 55 9.04 11.97 4.01
CA GLU A 55 7.62 12.08 4.36
C GLU A 55 6.73 11.28 3.40
N ASP A 56 7.05 11.28 2.09
CA ASP A 56 6.32 10.46 1.13
C ASP A 56 6.50 8.95 1.39
N LEU A 57 7.72 8.52 1.76
CA LEU A 57 7.99 7.13 2.10
C LEU A 57 7.31 6.72 3.41
N LYS A 58 7.26 7.61 4.41
CA LYS A 58 6.67 7.34 5.72
C LYS A 58 5.17 7.03 5.68
N ARG A 59 4.40 7.62 4.76
CA ARG A 59 2.95 7.38 4.61
C ARG A 59 2.61 6.08 3.89
N ARG A 60 3.60 5.35 3.34
CA ARG A 60 3.37 4.10 2.59
C ARG A 60 2.96 2.96 3.51
N ASP A 61 2.43 1.91 2.92
CA ASP A 61 1.89 0.74 3.64
C ASP A 61 3.00 -0.13 4.27
N PHE A 62 3.90 -0.66 3.44
CA PHE A 62 4.91 -1.64 3.87
C PHE A 62 6.33 -1.18 3.52
N THR A 63 7.28 -1.63 4.34
CA THR A 63 8.71 -1.30 4.19
C THR A 63 9.25 -1.64 2.81
N VAL A 64 8.87 -2.80 2.26
CA VAL A 64 9.25 -3.27 0.93
C VAL A 64 8.73 -2.35 -0.21
N ASN A 65 7.72 -1.54 0.06
CA ASN A 65 7.16 -0.54 -0.86
C ASN A 65 7.61 0.90 -0.53
N ALA A 66 8.41 1.07 0.52
CA ALA A 66 8.83 2.38 1.04
C ALA A 66 10.32 2.66 0.77
N MET A 67 10.77 2.29 -0.42
CA MET A 67 12.11 2.55 -0.92
C MET A 67 12.04 3.42 -2.18
N ALA A 68 13.11 4.16 -2.46
CA ALA A 68 13.24 4.98 -3.65
C ALA A 68 14.66 4.85 -4.22
N TYR A 69 14.80 5.00 -5.53
CA TYR A 69 16.08 4.97 -6.21
C TYR A 69 16.23 6.16 -7.17
N ASN A 70 17.40 6.72 -7.20
CA ASN A 70 17.85 7.58 -8.30
C ASN A 70 19.36 7.37 -8.55
N GLU A 71 19.83 7.78 -9.72
CA GLU A 71 21.24 7.55 -10.11
C GLU A 71 22.26 8.30 -9.25
N LYS A 72 21.88 9.44 -8.68
CA LYS A 72 22.77 10.29 -7.90
C LYS A 72 22.97 9.76 -6.47
N ASP A 73 21.89 9.40 -5.80
CA ASP A 73 21.89 9.04 -4.39
C ASP A 73 21.83 7.52 -4.17
N GLY A 74 21.61 6.75 -5.27
CA GLY A 74 21.42 5.31 -5.22
C GLY A 74 20.08 4.93 -4.60
N LEU A 75 20.05 3.80 -3.90
CA LEU A 75 18.86 3.31 -3.21
C LEU A 75 18.72 3.98 -1.84
N VAL A 76 17.59 4.63 -1.64
CA VAL A 76 17.19 5.24 -0.36
C VAL A 76 16.20 4.31 0.33
N ASP A 77 16.61 3.73 1.44
CA ASP A 77 15.82 2.83 2.30
C ASP A 77 15.85 3.34 3.74
N LEU A 78 14.80 4.06 4.13
CA LEU A 78 14.70 4.67 5.45
C LEU A 78 14.02 3.77 6.50
N PHE A 79 13.37 2.71 6.05
CA PHE A 79 12.51 1.87 6.90
C PHE A 79 12.92 0.40 6.92
N GLY A 80 14.05 0.05 6.31
CA GLY A 80 14.60 -1.30 6.32
C GLY A 80 13.93 -2.26 5.33
N GLY A 81 13.41 -1.73 4.22
CA GLY A 81 12.73 -2.51 3.18
C GLY A 81 13.64 -3.55 2.53
N GLN A 82 14.93 -3.25 2.31
CA GLN A 82 15.90 -4.22 1.77
C GLN A 82 16.03 -5.44 2.71
N LYS A 83 16.19 -5.18 4.01
CA LYS A 83 16.29 -6.23 5.01
C LYS A 83 15.03 -7.09 5.05
N ASP A 84 13.84 -6.48 5.04
CA ASP A 84 12.57 -7.20 5.02
C ASP A 84 12.38 -8.00 3.72
N MET A 85 12.90 -7.52 2.58
CA MET A 85 12.94 -8.30 1.33
C MET A 85 13.85 -9.52 1.43
N GLU A 86 15.04 -9.38 2.00
CA GLU A 86 15.99 -10.48 2.21
C GLU A 86 15.43 -11.53 3.18
N GLU A 87 14.79 -11.08 4.26
CA GLU A 87 14.15 -11.92 5.29
C GLU A 87 12.78 -12.45 4.85
N LYS A 88 12.25 -12.01 3.70
CA LYS A 88 10.93 -12.35 3.15
C LYS A 88 9.80 -12.02 4.14
N VAL A 89 9.75 -10.78 4.58
CA VAL A 89 8.79 -10.28 5.59
C VAL A 89 7.98 -9.11 5.03
N ILE A 90 6.68 -9.14 5.26
CA ILE A 90 5.76 -7.99 5.07
C ILE A 90 5.61 -7.30 6.41
N ARG A 91 6.14 -6.10 6.52
CA ARG A 91 6.12 -5.24 7.71
C ARG A 91 5.54 -3.88 7.36
N CYS A 92 4.64 -3.35 8.20
CA CYS A 92 4.16 -1.97 8.07
C CYS A 92 5.28 -0.94 8.27
N VAL A 93 5.18 0.18 7.56
CA VAL A 93 6.00 1.36 7.85
C VAL A 93 5.49 2.00 9.14
N GLY A 94 6.34 2.08 10.17
CA GLY A 94 5.97 2.66 11.46
C GLY A 94 5.05 1.76 12.29
N ASP A 95 4.00 2.33 12.87
CA ASP A 95 3.05 1.59 13.70
C ASP A 95 1.94 0.97 12.85
N PRO A 96 1.76 -0.38 12.89
CA PRO A 96 0.73 -1.05 12.11
C PRO A 96 -0.70 -0.61 12.46
N LEU A 97 -0.97 -0.29 13.74
CA LEU A 97 -2.29 0.17 14.16
C LEU A 97 -2.64 1.52 13.51
N GLU A 98 -1.68 2.45 13.46
CA GLU A 98 -1.86 3.73 12.76
C GLU A 98 -2.11 3.48 11.27
N ARG A 99 -1.24 2.68 10.62
CA ARG A 99 -1.35 2.41 9.17
C ARG A 99 -2.67 1.78 8.75
N PHE A 100 -3.21 0.86 9.55
CA PHE A 100 -4.48 0.21 9.25
C PHE A 100 -5.70 1.06 9.64
N THR A 101 -5.54 1.97 10.58
CA THR A 101 -6.58 2.96 10.90
C THR A 101 -6.72 4.01 9.78
N GLU A 102 -5.62 4.42 9.16
CA GLU A 102 -5.64 5.35 8.03
C GLU A 102 -6.33 4.79 6.78
N ASP A 103 -5.99 3.56 6.39
CA ASP A 103 -6.65 2.83 5.29
C ASP A 103 -6.74 1.34 5.64
N ALA A 104 -7.92 0.90 6.06
CA ALA A 104 -8.17 -0.47 6.45
C ALA A 104 -7.94 -1.48 5.31
N LEU A 105 -8.00 -1.05 4.02
CA LEU A 105 -7.66 -1.94 2.92
C LEU A 105 -6.22 -2.45 3.00
N ARG A 106 -5.31 -1.74 3.69
CA ARG A 106 -3.94 -2.20 3.91
C ARG A 106 -3.87 -3.55 4.62
N ILE A 107 -4.91 -3.92 5.39
CA ILE A 107 -5.07 -5.26 5.98
C ILE A 107 -5.09 -6.33 4.88
N LEU A 108 -5.97 -6.20 3.90
CA LEU A 108 -6.04 -7.16 2.79
C LEU A 108 -4.81 -7.09 1.88
N ARG A 109 -4.22 -5.89 1.75
CA ARG A 109 -2.97 -5.71 1.00
C ARG A 109 -1.81 -6.46 1.65
N ALA A 110 -1.73 -6.53 2.99
CA ALA A 110 -0.70 -7.30 3.71
C ALA A 110 -0.80 -8.80 3.35
N VAL A 111 -2.01 -9.37 3.45
CA VAL A 111 -2.25 -10.77 3.09
C VAL A 111 -1.96 -11.03 1.62
N ARG A 112 -2.42 -10.15 0.73
CA ARG A 112 -2.16 -10.27 -0.71
C ARG A 112 -0.68 -10.18 -1.05
N PHE A 113 0.09 -9.27 -0.45
CA PHE A 113 1.52 -9.19 -0.72
C PHE A 113 2.26 -10.41 -0.18
N ALA A 114 1.88 -10.93 1.00
CA ALA A 114 2.40 -12.19 1.50
C ALA A 114 2.17 -13.31 0.48
N ALA A 115 0.95 -13.43 -0.04
CA ALA A 115 0.58 -14.40 -1.05
C ALA A 115 1.31 -14.23 -2.41
N GLN A 116 1.50 -13.00 -2.86
CA GLN A 116 2.17 -12.73 -4.13
C GLN A 116 3.68 -12.96 -4.09
N LEU A 117 4.31 -12.68 -2.97
CA LEU A 117 5.77 -12.72 -2.81
C LEU A 117 6.26 -13.99 -2.11
N GLY A 118 5.36 -14.77 -1.49
CA GLY A 118 5.73 -15.89 -0.62
C GLY A 118 6.45 -15.42 0.64
N PHE A 119 6.02 -14.29 1.21
CA PHE A 119 6.62 -13.67 2.39
C PHE A 119 5.72 -13.91 3.62
N SER A 120 6.32 -14.00 4.80
CA SER A 120 5.60 -14.03 6.06
C SER A 120 5.17 -12.62 6.49
N ILE A 121 4.06 -12.50 7.22
CA ILE A 121 3.64 -11.23 7.81
C ILE A 121 4.30 -11.10 9.19
N GLU A 122 4.97 -9.96 9.44
CA GLU A 122 5.61 -9.66 10.72
C GLU A 122 4.59 -9.71 11.88
N ALA A 123 5.03 -10.20 13.06
CA ALA A 123 4.15 -10.52 14.17
C ALA A 123 3.27 -9.34 14.63
N ARG A 124 3.84 -8.13 14.79
CA ARG A 124 3.07 -6.94 15.19
C ARG A 124 2.09 -6.49 14.10
N THR A 125 2.51 -6.60 12.83
CA THR A 125 1.65 -6.32 11.68
C THR A 125 0.47 -7.29 11.64
N ARG A 126 0.72 -8.59 11.88
CA ARG A 126 -0.33 -9.62 11.94
C ARG A 126 -1.28 -9.44 13.13
N GLU A 127 -0.76 -9.07 14.29
CA GLU A 127 -1.58 -8.75 15.46
C GLU A 127 -2.53 -7.57 15.16
N ALA A 128 -2.02 -6.49 14.56
CA ALA A 128 -2.80 -5.33 14.18
C ALA A 128 -3.90 -5.66 13.15
N ILE A 129 -3.66 -6.61 12.22
CA ILE A 129 -4.69 -7.13 11.32
C ILE A 129 -5.88 -7.67 12.13
N GLY A 130 -5.61 -8.53 13.13
CA GLY A 130 -6.68 -9.11 13.95
C GLY A 130 -7.45 -8.07 14.77
N ILE A 131 -6.75 -7.06 15.32
CA ILE A 131 -7.36 -5.99 16.11
C ILE A 131 -8.27 -5.10 15.26
N LEU A 132 -7.86 -4.78 14.03
CA LEU A 132 -8.51 -3.79 13.18
C LEU A 132 -9.28 -4.39 12.00
N ALA A 133 -9.45 -5.71 11.93
CA ALA A 133 -10.21 -6.38 10.88
C ALA A 133 -11.62 -5.78 10.68
N GLY A 134 -12.30 -5.40 11.76
CA GLY A 134 -13.62 -4.77 11.73
C GLY A 134 -13.69 -3.50 10.90
N ASN A 135 -12.61 -2.75 10.78
CA ASN A 135 -12.58 -1.49 10.01
C ASN A 135 -12.79 -1.75 8.49
N LEU A 136 -12.63 -2.99 8.02
CA LEU A 136 -12.93 -3.35 6.62
C LEU A 136 -14.41 -3.19 6.25
N GLU A 137 -15.33 -3.11 7.21
CA GLU A 137 -16.75 -2.79 6.96
C GLU A 137 -16.93 -1.43 6.27
N HIS A 138 -15.98 -0.51 6.45
CA HIS A 138 -16.01 0.83 5.83
C HIS A 138 -15.39 0.87 4.44
N ILE A 139 -14.84 -0.25 3.95
CA ILE A 139 -14.19 -0.33 2.63
C ILE A 139 -15.21 -0.83 1.59
N SER A 140 -15.24 -0.18 0.42
CA SER A 140 -16.15 -0.58 -0.64
C SER A 140 -15.88 -2.00 -1.15
N ALA A 141 -16.95 -2.72 -1.51
CA ALA A 141 -16.88 -4.10 -1.98
C ALA A 141 -15.96 -4.27 -3.19
N GLU A 142 -15.92 -3.29 -4.09
CA GLU A 142 -15.07 -3.30 -5.29
C GLU A 142 -13.58 -3.29 -4.92
N ARG A 143 -13.19 -2.50 -3.91
CA ARG A 143 -11.81 -2.47 -3.42
C ARG A 143 -11.41 -3.78 -2.77
N ILE A 144 -12.29 -4.35 -1.93
CA ILE A 144 -12.11 -5.66 -1.30
C ILE A 144 -11.96 -6.73 -2.38
N GLN A 145 -12.89 -6.78 -3.34
CA GLN A 145 -12.87 -7.73 -4.45
C GLN A 145 -11.56 -7.66 -5.24
N ALA A 146 -11.08 -6.44 -5.54
CA ALA A 146 -9.84 -6.27 -6.30
C ALA A 146 -8.61 -6.87 -5.58
N GLU A 147 -8.54 -6.79 -4.25
CA GLU A 147 -7.46 -7.41 -3.47
C GLU A 147 -7.65 -8.93 -3.37
N LEU A 148 -8.88 -9.41 -3.15
CA LEU A 148 -9.19 -10.85 -3.09
C LEU A 148 -8.90 -11.57 -4.40
N VAL A 149 -9.26 -10.99 -5.54
CA VAL A 149 -8.93 -11.57 -6.85
C VAL A 149 -7.43 -11.72 -7.02
N LYS A 150 -6.64 -10.67 -6.71
CA LYS A 150 -5.18 -10.73 -6.80
C LYS A 150 -4.56 -11.75 -5.86
N LEU A 151 -5.15 -11.94 -4.67
CA LEU A 151 -4.75 -12.95 -3.71
C LEU A 151 -5.05 -14.35 -4.25
N ALA A 152 -6.26 -14.59 -4.74
CA ALA A 152 -6.70 -15.89 -5.24
C ALA A 152 -5.91 -16.40 -6.45
N VAL A 153 -5.43 -15.50 -7.32
CA VAL A 153 -4.60 -15.85 -8.49
C VAL A 153 -3.09 -15.75 -8.22
N SER A 154 -2.68 -15.53 -6.97
CA SER A 154 -1.28 -15.43 -6.57
C SER A 154 -0.59 -16.81 -6.53
N PRO A 155 0.76 -16.87 -6.48
CA PRO A 155 1.49 -18.13 -6.31
C PRO A 155 1.21 -18.85 -4.99
N HIS A 156 0.78 -18.12 -3.94
CA HIS A 156 0.54 -18.65 -2.58
C HIS A 156 -0.88 -18.27 -2.08
N PRO A 157 -1.95 -18.75 -2.75
CA PRO A 157 -3.33 -18.43 -2.37
C PRO A 157 -3.72 -18.97 -0.99
N GLU A 158 -2.96 -19.92 -0.43
CA GLU A 158 -3.09 -20.45 0.92
C GLU A 158 -2.93 -19.38 2.00
N GLU A 159 -2.30 -18.24 1.72
CA GLU A 159 -2.26 -17.09 2.63
C GLU A 159 -3.65 -16.52 2.95
N PHE A 160 -4.69 -16.95 2.23
CA PHE A 160 -6.07 -16.69 2.60
C PHE A 160 -6.39 -17.22 4.01
N TYR A 161 -5.72 -18.29 4.47
CA TYR A 161 -5.86 -18.78 5.84
C TYR A 161 -5.44 -17.74 6.89
N THR A 162 -4.47 -16.88 6.59
CA THR A 162 -4.12 -15.75 7.46
C THR A 162 -5.32 -14.81 7.66
N ALA A 163 -6.09 -14.52 6.61
CA ALA A 163 -7.32 -13.73 6.72
C ALA A 163 -8.40 -14.46 7.56
N CYS A 164 -8.47 -15.80 7.48
CA CYS A 164 -9.39 -16.59 8.32
C CYS A 164 -8.98 -16.53 9.81
N GLU A 165 -7.72 -16.77 10.10
CA GLU A 165 -7.19 -16.81 11.47
C GLU A 165 -7.24 -15.46 12.18
N THR A 166 -7.09 -14.38 11.44
CA THR A 166 -7.20 -12.99 11.96
C THR A 166 -8.64 -12.48 12.02
N GLY A 167 -9.63 -13.28 11.63
CA GLY A 167 -11.04 -12.91 11.62
C GLY A 167 -11.45 -11.97 10.48
N THR A 168 -10.52 -11.62 9.60
CA THR A 168 -10.75 -10.73 8.44
C THR A 168 -11.88 -11.25 7.54
N THR A 169 -11.91 -12.57 7.28
CA THR A 169 -12.95 -13.20 6.43
C THR A 169 -14.35 -13.02 6.95
N ARG A 170 -14.58 -12.99 8.26
CA ARG A 170 -15.91 -12.79 8.86
C ARG A 170 -16.50 -11.42 8.51
N VAL A 171 -15.64 -10.45 8.25
CA VAL A 171 -16.05 -9.08 7.89
C VAL A 171 -16.32 -8.96 6.40
N ILE A 172 -15.44 -9.51 5.57
CA ILE A 172 -15.47 -9.30 4.11
C ILE A 172 -16.32 -10.33 3.35
N LEU A 173 -16.61 -11.47 3.97
CA LEU A 173 -17.42 -12.57 3.41
C LEU A 173 -18.42 -13.05 4.47
N PRO A 174 -19.35 -12.18 4.90
CA PRO A 174 -20.39 -12.59 5.85
C PRO A 174 -21.29 -13.65 5.19
N GLU A 175 -21.49 -14.77 5.87
CA GLU A 175 -22.47 -15.81 5.48
C GLU A 175 -23.90 -15.41 5.86
#